data_2b693856e8e9d1f37a6ccf87d763841e
#
_entry.id   2b693856e8e9d1f37a6ccf87d763841e
#
_cell.length_a   1.000
_cell.length_b   1.000
_cell.length_c   1.000
_cell.angle_alpha   90.00
_cell.angle_beta   90.00
_cell.angle_gamma   90.00
#
_symmetry.space_group_name_H-M   'P 1'
#
loop_
_entity.id
_entity.type
_entity.pdbx_description
1 polymer ?
#
loop_
_entity_poly.entity_id
_entity_poly.type
_entity_poly.pdbx_seq_one_letter_code
_entity_poly.pdbx_strand_id
1 'polypeptide(L)'
;MQISLVIGLVLLLAGVGFVDRALPHTAAPAAVIRPVSAVAPADVESSAWYCAGGSGTAGSAAVATLNLLNTTGHGTTGSMTVVTDSGTTRTTAVSVAAHADVAVAPSQVLSGAWVATSLQFNGGGVLVTQSVDGPDGWSSAPCAGTTSADWYFASGSTEPGHTMTLSLFNPTAATAVVDLSFLTPHGVEEPQLFEGVVVPADGLTVEQIGAYVQDQSSVSTVVHVRTGRVVADELETAAAGGVSGVSLRLGEAQTARVWVLPRSVDPGGGTTTLSICNPTLLPVRVVVRVRLPSGPVAPFSETLLGQSTWVLDASAQTRIPTGVSYSTVVRSSGGGVVVDRGVATAASAPAPQFGAVSAVPADDVGS
;
A
#
# COMPACT_ATOMS: atom_id res chain seq x y z
N MET A 1 37.15 50.69 16.49
CA MET A 1 36.76 49.46 17.25
C MET A 1 35.67 48.64 16.58
N GLN A 2 34.65 49.22 15.93
CA GLN A 2 33.57 48.47 15.28
C GLN A 2 33.98 47.74 13.98
N ILE A 3 34.86 48.30 13.17
CA ILE A 3 35.32 47.70 11.89
C ILE A 3 36.15 46.44 12.12
N SER A 4 37.00 46.41 13.14
CA SER A 4 37.82 45.23 13.48
C SER A 4 36.98 44.07 13.97
N LEU A 5 35.83 44.31 14.64
CA LEU A 5 34.91 43.28 15.10
C LEU A 5 34.13 42.64 13.95
N VAL A 6 33.75 43.46 12.95
CA VAL A 6 33.04 42.96 11.75
C VAL A 6 33.99 42.10 10.89
N ILE A 7 35.24 42.52 10.71
CA ILE A 7 36.23 41.74 9.95
C ILE A 7 36.52 40.40 10.64
N GLY A 8 36.64 40.40 11.99
CA GLY A 8 36.81 39.19 12.74
C GLY A 8 35.66 38.21 12.60
N LEU A 9 34.38 38.70 12.60
CA LEU A 9 33.18 37.89 12.44
C LEU A 9 33.08 37.30 11.02
N VAL A 10 33.41 38.07 9.98
CA VAL A 10 33.41 37.59 8.60
C VAL A 10 34.49 36.53 8.36
N LEU A 11 35.67 36.68 8.93
CA LEU A 11 36.73 35.65 8.86
C LEU A 11 36.35 34.39 9.60
N LEU A 12 35.65 34.50 10.73
CA LEU A 12 35.18 33.35 11.52
C LEU A 12 34.08 32.57 10.77
N LEU A 13 33.14 33.30 10.15
CA LEU A 13 32.08 32.68 9.30
C LEU A 13 32.67 32.04 8.03
N ALA A 14 33.64 32.69 7.39
CA ALA A 14 34.33 32.10 6.25
C ALA A 14 35.14 30.87 6.63
N GLY A 15 35.80 30.87 7.80
CA GLY A 15 36.54 29.72 8.35
C GLY A 15 35.61 28.52 8.64
N VAL A 16 34.46 28.77 9.24
CA VAL A 16 33.46 27.70 9.52
C VAL A 16 32.93 27.11 8.20
N GLY A 17 32.61 27.95 7.20
CA GLY A 17 32.15 27.48 5.89
C GLY A 17 33.22 26.70 5.11
N PHE A 18 34.50 26.96 5.33
CA PHE A 18 35.60 26.24 4.69
C PHE A 18 35.85 24.87 5.38
N VAL A 19 35.74 24.81 6.71
CA VAL A 19 35.86 23.58 7.47
C VAL A 19 34.69 22.64 7.16
N ASP A 20 33.47 23.16 7.04
CA ASP A 20 32.27 22.37 6.68
C ASP A 20 32.40 21.75 5.27
N ARG A 21 33.03 22.46 4.32
CA ARG A 21 33.31 21.93 2.98
C ARG A 21 34.49 20.96 2.91
N ALA A 22 35.41 21.04 3.84
CA ALA A 22 36.62 20.20 3.88
C ALA A 22 36.41 18.89 4.68
N LEU A 23 35.38 18.81 5.51
CA LEU A 23 35.03 17.59 6.20
C LEU A 23 34.37 16.61 5.21
N PRO A 24 34.84 15.35 5.15
CA PRO A 24 34.13 14.34 4.38
C PRO A 24 32.72 14.21 4.94
N HIS A 25 31.75 14.66 4.17
CA HIS A 25 30.35 14.39 4.49
C HIS A 25 30.18 12.88 4.36
N THR A 26 30.18 12.16 5.48
CA THR A 26 29.71 10.77 5.49
C THR A 26 28.29 10.84 4.99
N ALA A 27 28.06 10.30 3.77
CA ALA A 27 26.71 10.15 3.26
C ALA A 27 25.89 9.48 4.37
N ALA A 28 24.80 10.12 4.77
CA ALA A 28 23.87 9.47 5.70
C ALA A 28 23.59 8.07 5.15
N PRO A 29 23.63 7.02 5.99
CA PRO A 29 23.31 5.68 5.53
C PRO A 29 21.96 5.76 4.80
N ALA A 30 21.89 5.18 3.60
CA ALA A 30 20.65 5.13 2.85
C ALA A 30 19.57 4.59 3.78
N ALA A 31 18.45 5.33 3.88
CA ALA A 31 17.35 4.90 4.71
C ALA A 31 16.90 3.53 4.21
N VAL A 32 17.04 2.51 5.05
CA VAL A 32 16.58 1.16 4.73
C VAL A 32 15.06 1.23 4.64
N ILE A 33 14.54 1.01 3.44
CA ILE A 33 13.10 0.92 3.22
C ILE A 33 12.61 -0.36 3.88
N ARG A 34 11.90 -0.22 5.00
CA ARG A 34 11.26 -1.37 5.66
C ARG A 34 9.78 -1.35 5.29
N PRO A 35 9.25 -2.45 4.73
CA PRO A 35 7.81 -2.57 4.52
C PRO A 35 7.07 -2.36 5.84
N VAL A 36 5.97 -1.64 5.82
CA VAL A 36 5.11 -1.42 7.00
C VAL A 36 4.51 -2.72 7.55
N SER A 37 4.53 -3.78 6.75
CA SER A 37 4.10 -5.14 7.08
C SER A 37 5.24 -6.06 7.54
N ALA A 38 6.41 -5.52 7.90
CA ALA A 38 7.52 -6.33 8.37
C ALA A 38 7.23 -6.99 9.72
N VAL A 39 7.50 -8.29 9.82
CA VAL A 39 7.39 -9.03 11.09
C VAL A 39 8.41 -8.51 12.09
N ALA A 40 7.96 -8.20 13.29
CA ALA A 40 8.85 -7.82 14.38
C ALA A 40 9.75 -9.00 14.77
N PRO A 41 11.04 -8.76 15.08
CA PRO A 41 11.94 -9.81 15.56
C PRO A 41 11.35 -10.56 16.77
N ALA A 42 11.68 -11.85 16.91
CA ALA A 42 11.11 -12.70 17.95
C ALA A 42 11.50 -12.30 19.38
N ASP A 43 12.57 -11.54 19.53
CA ASP A 43 13.16 -11.09 20.80
C ASP A 43 12.64 -9.74 21.30
N VAL A 44 11.69 -9.11 20.59
CA VAL A 44 11.06 -7.88 21.09
C VAL A 44 10.02 -8.20 22.17
N GLU A 45 9.80 -7.25 23.09
CA GLU A 45 8.86 -7.40 24.19
C GLU A 45 7.39 -7.36 23.75
N SER A 46 7.10 -6.67 22.65
CA SER A 46 5.74 -6.57 22.09
C SER A 46 5.75 -6.27 20.60
N SER A 47 4.66 -6.63 19.92
CA SER A 47 4.41 -6.28 18.54
C SER A 47 2.93 -5.93 18.34
N ALA A 48 2.67 -5.08 17.34
CA ALA A 48 1.32 -4.66 16.99
C ALA A 48 1.06 -4.85 15.49
N TRP A 49 -0.22 -5.09 15.15
CA TRP A 49 -0.68 -5.19 13.79
C TRP A 49 -2.03 -4.49 13.63
N TYR A 50 -2.23 -3.87 12.49
CA TYR A 50 -3.42 -3.10 12.16
C TYR A 50 -3.93 -3.51 10.79
N CYS A 51 -5.20 -3.94 10.72
CA CYS A 51 -5.87 -4.42 9.52
C CYS A 51 -7.11 -3.56 9.33
N ALA A 52 -7.20 -2.78 8.27
CA ALA A 52 -8.23 -1.77 8.09
C ALA A 52 -9.36 -2.19 7.14
N GLY A 53 -9.24 -3.33 6.43
CA GLY A 53 -10.15 -3.68 5.35
C GLY A 53 -11.10 -4.83 5.64
N GLY A 54 -12.32 -4.71 5.12
CA GLY A 54 -13.30 -5.77 5.03
C GLY A 54 -14.55 -5.58 5.86
N SER A 55 -15.54 -6.42 5.59
CA SER A 55 -16.83 -6.44 6.27
C SER A 55 -16.84 -7.39 7.46
N GLY A 56 -17.49 -7.00 8.55
CA GLY A 56 -17.83 -7.85 9.68
C GLY A 56 -19.22 -8.47 9.58
N THR A 57 -19.86 -8.45 8.41
CA THR A 57 -21.19 -9.01 8.18
C THR A 57 -21.10 -10.22 7.28
N ALA A 58 -21.58 -11.37 7.75
CA ALA A 58 -21.63 -12.60 6.95
C ALA A 58 -22.47 -12.40 5.68
N GLY A 59 -21.98 -12.93 4.55
CA GLY A 59 -22.66 -12.83 3.26
C GLY A 59 -22.50 -11.48 2.55
N SER A 60 -21.68 -10.57 3.06
CA SER A 60 -21.30 -9.35 2.34
C SER A 60 -20.34 -9.64 1.20
N ALA A 61 -20.07 -8.63 0.37
CA ALA A 61 -19.16 -8.74 -0.78
C ALA A 61 -17.70 -9.01 -0.40
N ALA A 62 -17.32 -8.77 0.86
CA ALA A 62 -15.92 -8.87 1.30
C ALA A 62 -15.83 -9.16 2.81
N VAL A 63 -16.16 -10.38 3.23
CA VAL A 63 -16.11 -10.80 4.65
C VAL A 63 -14.66 -10.93 5.09
N ALA A 64 -14.30 -10.19 6.16
CA ALA A 64 -12.93 -10.15 6.68
C ALA A 64 -12.59 -11.39 7.50
N THR A 65 -11.38 -11.92 7.29
CA THR A 65 -10.73 -12.94 8.12
C THR A 65 -9.27 -12.54 8.32
N LEU A 66 -8.77 -12.69 9.56
CA LEU A 66 -7.37 -12.49 9.89
C LEU A 66 -6.66 -13.84 9.96
N ASN A 67 -5.46 -13.94 9.42
CA ASN A 67 -4.62 -15.12 9.49
C ASN A 67 -3.36 -14.76 10.30
N LEU A 68 -3.15 -15.46 11.41
CA LEU A 68 -2.10 -15.24 12.39
C LEU A 68 -1.13 -16.41 12.36
N LEU A 69 0.09 -16.18 11.85
CA LEU A 69 1.16 -17.17 11.79
C LEU A 69 2.23 -16.87 12.86
N ASN A 70 2.35 -17.75 13.85
CA ASN A 70 3.44 -17.69 14.81
C ASN A 70 4.66 -18.46 14.28
N THR A 71 5.75 -17.74 13.99
CA THR A 71 6.99 -18.34 13.46
C THR A 71 7.94 -18.81 14.56
N THR A 72 7.60 -18.62 15.85
CA THR A 72 8.46 -18.94 16.99
C THR A 72 8.19 -20.32 17.57
N GLY A 73 9.17 -20.87 18.30
CA GLY A 73 9.07 -22.15 18.98
C GLY A 73 8.27 -22.14 20.29
N HIS A 74 7.62 -21.03 20.64
CA HIS A 74 6.78 -20.91 21.84
C HIS A 74 5.45 -20.21 21.52
N GLY A 75 4.41 -20.52 22.30
CA GLY A 75 3.12 -19.87 22.17
C GLY A 75 3.20 -18.39 22.57
N THR A 76 2.42 -17.55 21.89
CA THR A 76 2.28 -16.13 22.23
C THR A 76 0.83 -15.82 22.57
N THR A 77 0.63 -14.79 23.39
CA THR A 77 -0.68 -14.27 23.77
C THR A 77 -0.75 -12.79 23.49
N GLY A 78 -1.96 -12.28 23.37
CA GLY A 78 -2.18 -10.87 23.11
C GLY A 78 -3.64 -10.47 23.23
N SER A 79 -3.97 -9.31 22.72
CA SER A 79 -5.33 -8.80 22.62
C SER A 79 -5.65 -8.43 21.17
N MET A 80 -6.91 -8.62 20.80
CA MET A 80 -7.50 -8.21 19.54
C MET A 80 -8.64 -7.25 19.82
N THR A 81 -8.56 -6.04 19.29
CA THR A 81 -9.64 -5.04 19.35
C THR A 81 -10.24 -4.88 17.97
N VAL A 82 -11.54 -5.11 17.85
CA VAL A 82 -12.33 -4.90 16.64
C VAL A 82 -13.08 -3.59 16.77
N VAL A 83 -13.04 -2.79 15.72
CA VAL A 83 -13.71 -1.48 15.59
C VAL A 83 -14.61 -1.51 14.38
N THR A 84 -15.85 -1.04 14.53
CA THR A 84 -16.79 -0.92 13.40
C THR A 84 -16.81 0.51 12.82
N ASP A 85 -17.31 0.65 11.61
CA ASP A 85 -17.61 1.94 10.96
C ASP A 85 -18.62 2.80 11.75
N SER A 86 -19.43 2.20 12.62
CA SER A 86 -20.31 2.92 13.55
C SER A 86 -19.60 3.41 14.82
N GLY A 87 -18.30 3.17 14.98
CA GLY A 87 -17.52 3.58 16.16
C GLY A 87 -17.65 2.65 17.36
N THR A 88 -18.33 1.50 17.22
CA THR A 88 -18.39 0.51 18.30
C THR A 88 -17.10 -0.29 18.36
N THR A 89 -16.59 -0.55 19.57
CA THR A 89 -15.34 -1.29 19.78
C THR A 89 -15.54 -2.47 20.73
N ARG A 90 -14.78 -3.55 20.51
CA ARG A 90 -14.73 -4.69 21.42
C ARG A 90 -13.35 -5.34 21.42
N THR A 91 -12.84 -5.62 22.62
CA THR A 91 -11.55 -6.28 22.81
C THR A 91 -11.75 -7.71 23.33
N THR A 92 -10.95 -8.63 22.83
CA THR A 92 -10.87 -10.03 23.29
C THR A 92 -9.42 -10.49 23.39
N ALA A 93 -9.15 -11.49 24.18
CA ALA A 93 -7.84 -12.14 24.21
C ALA A 93 -7.63 -13.00 22.96
N VAL A 94 -6.39 -13.06 22.50
CA VAL A 94 -5.94 -13.92 21.41
C VAL A 94 -4.71 -14.71 21.83
N SER A 95 -4.59 -15.96 21.39
CA SER A 95 -3.41 -16.80 21.61
C SER A 95 -3.07 -17.57 20.34
N VAL A 96 -1.78 -17.70 20.04
CA VAL A 96 -1.27 -18.45 18.89
C VAL A 96 -0.20 -19.40 19.39
N ALA A 97 -0.44 -20.71 19.25
CA ALA A 97 0.53 -21.73 19.69
C ALA A 97 1.84 -21.64 18.88
N ALA A 98 2.89 -22.29 19.38
CA ALA A 98 4.17 -22.39 18.67
C ALA A 98 3.97 -22.95 17.25
N HIS A 99 4.54 -22.30 16.24
CA HIS A 99 4.47 -22.70 14.83
C HIS A 99 3.04 -22.92 14.30
N ALA A 100 2.02 -22.32 14.92
CA ALA A 100 0.64 -22.42 14.50
C ALA A 100 0.24 -21.32 13.53
N ASP A 101 -0.67 -21.67 12.63
CA ASP A 101 -1.44 -20.76 11.78
C ASP A 101 -2.91 -20.81 12.28
N VAL A 102 -3.48 -19.64 12.57
CA VAL A 102 -4.82 -19.50 13.15
C VAL A 102 -5.61 -18.47 12.35
N ALA A 103 -6.76 -18.87 11.81
CA ALA A 103 -7.72 -17.96 11.22
C ALA A 103 -8.71 -17.44 12.28
N VAL A 104 -8.92 -16.13 12.31
CA VAL A 104 -9.84 -15.45 13.24
C VAL A 104 -10.76 -14.53 12.44
N ALA A 105 -12.07 -14.71 12.59
CA ALA A 105 -13.05 -13.83 11.98
C ALA A 105 -13.40 -12.67 12.94
N PRO A 106 -13.12 -11.40 12.60
CA PRO A 106 -13.50 -10.25 13.42
C PRO A 106 -15.00 -10.20 13.74
N SER A 107 -15.85 -10.70 12.82
CA SER A 107 -17.30 -10.78 12.97
C SER A 107 -17.77 -11.66 14.16
N GLN A 108 -16.95 -12.59 14.63
CA GLN A 108 -17.24 -13.39 15.84
C GLN A 108 -17.06 -12.57 17.13
N VAL A 109 -16.30 -11.49 17.07
CA VAL A 109 -16.07 -10.57 18.18
C VAL A 109 -17.07 -9.42 18.14
N LEU A 110 -17.19 -8.79 16.97
CA LEU A 110 -18.09 -7.65 16.76
C LEU A 110 -18.52 -7.60 15.29
N SER A 111 -19.81 -7.55 15.00
CA SER A 111 -20.36 -7.41 13.66
C SER A 111 -20.54 -5.93 13.31
N GLY A 112 -20.27 -5.57 12.05
CA GLY A 112 -20.46 -4.24 11.48
C GLY A 112 -20.46 -4.31 9.95
N ALA A 113 -20.94 -3.26 9.28
CA ALA A 113 -20.87 -3.21 7.82
C ALA A 113 -19.40 -3.24 7.37
N TRP A 114 -18.55 -2.49 8.07
CA TRP A 114 -17.08 -2.51 7.92
C TRP A 114 -16.44 -2.69 9.29
N VAL A 115 -15.30 -3.37 9.32
CA VAL A 115 -14.53 -3.58 10.53
C VAL A 115 -13.04 -3.34 10.29
N ALA A 116 -12.39 -2.76 11.29
CA ALA A 116 -10.94 -2.72 11.40
C ALA A 116 -10.52 -3.46 12.66
N THR A 117 -9.29 -3.94 12.67
CA THR A 117 -8.77 -4.73 13.81
C THR A 117 -7.37 -4.28 14.17
N SER A 118 -7.12 -4.06 15.45
CA SER A 118 -5.78 -3.97 16.01
C SER A 118 -5.47 -5.21 16.85
N LEU A 119 -4.26 -5.76 16.67
CA LEU A 119 -3.72 -6.84 17.47
C LEU A 119 -2.46 -6.37 18.19
N GLN A 120 -2.33 -6.75 19.45
CA GLN A 120 -1.14 -6.51 20.25
C GLN A 120 -0.70 -7.82 20.86
N PHE A 121 0.54 -8.24 20.60
CA PHE A 121 1.10 -9.49 21.12
C PHE A 121 2.20 -9.20 22.15
N ASN A 122 2.33 -10.08 23.14
CA ASN A 122 3.41 -10.10 24.11
C ASN A 122 4.62 -10.82 23.46
N GLY A 123 5.40 -10.10 22.67
CA GLY A 123 6.52 -10.61 21.89
C GLY A 123 6.40 -10.35 20.40
N GLY A 124 7.42 -10.74 19.65
CA GLY A 124 7.47 -10.67 18.19
C GLY A 124 7.28 -12.03 17.53
N GLY A 125 7.64 -12.12 16.23
CA GLY A 125 7.61 -13.36 15.46
C GLY A 125 6.22 -13.81 15.01
N VAL A 126 5.18 -12.99 15.19
CA VAL A 126 3.85 -13.23 14.62
C VAL A 126 3.68 -12.41 13.35
N LEU A 127 3.34 -13.06 12.26
CA LEU A 127 2.88 -12.43 11.03
C LEU A 127 1.34 -12.38 11.03
N VAL A 128 0.80 -11.23 10.65
CA VAL A 128 -0.65 -11.09 10.47
C VAL A 128 -0.95 -10.63 9.05
N THR A 129 -1.84 -11.37 8.40
CA THR A 129 -2.45 -10.99 7.14
C THR A 129 -3.96 -10.93 7.29
N GLN A 130 -4.61 -10.16 6.44
CA GLN A 130 -6.06 -10.15 6.32
C GLN A 130 -6.46 -10.71 4.97
N SER A 131 -7.61 -11.35 4.94
CA SER A 131 -8.26 -11.79 3.71
C SER A 131 -9.71 -11.38 3.70
N VAL A 132 -10.24 -11.20 2.52
CA VAL A 132 -11.67 -10.98 2.29
C VAL A 132 -12.19 -12.06 1.37
N ASP A 133 -13.40 -12.51 1.64
CA ASP A 133 -14.11 -13.52 0.86
C ASP A 133 -15.53 -13.02 0.56
N GLY A 134 -16.00 -13.24 -0.66
CA GLY A 134 -17.31 -12.84 -1.11
C GLY A 134 -17.73 -13.56 -2.40
N PRO A 135 -18.93 -13.26 -2.92
CA PRO A 135 -19.45 -13.90 -4.13
C PRO A 135 -18.58 -13.64 -5.37
N ASP A 136 -17.85 -12.52 -5.39
CA ASP A 136 -17.00 -12.14 -6.52
C ASP A 136 -15.57 -12.70 -6.42
N GLY A 137 -15.21 -13.35 -5.31
CA GLY A 137 -13.91 -13.98 -5.16
C GLY A 137 -13.28 -13.79 -3.77
N TRP A 138 -11.97 -13.99 -3.74
CA TRP A 138 -11.14 -13.93 -2.54
C TRP A 138 -9.89 -13.10 -2.79
N SER A 139 -9.48 -12.33 -1.80
CA SER A 139 -8.24 -11.56 -1.83
C SER A 139 -7.56 -11.53 -0.47
N SER A 140 -6.24 -11.35 -0.46
CA SER A 140 -5.46 -11.25 0.77
C SER A 140 -4.43 -10.12 0.67
N ALA A 141 -4.27 -9.41 1.78
CA ALA A 141 -3.26 -8.37 1.96
C ALA A 141 -2.53 -8.54 3.29
N PRO A 142 -1.28 -8.07 3.42
CA PRO A 142 -0.65 -7.97 4.74
C PRO A 142 -1.38 -6.93 5.59
N CYS A 143 -1.32 -7.08 6.92
CA CYS A 143 -1.67 -5.99 7.82
C CYS A 143 -0.46 -5.09 8.07
N ALA A 144 -0.69 -3.86 8.50
CA ALA A 144 0.37 -2.93 8.84
C ALA A 144 0.90 -3.19 10.25
N GLY A 145 2.22 -3.20 10.44
CA GLY A 145 2.86 -3.23 11.76
C GLY A 145 3.02 -1.83 12.38
N THR A 146 2.67 -0.78 11.65
CA THR A 146 2.74 0.62 12.11
C THR A 146 1.76 1.49 11.33
N THR A 147 1.40 2.64 11.91
CA THR A 147 0.62 3.68 11.24
C THR A 147 1.53 4.63 10.45
N SER A 148 1.00 5.33 9.45
CA SER A 148 1.73 6.32 8.66
C SER A 148 0.99 7.66 8.55
N ALA A 149 1.74 8.69 8.13
CA ALA A 149 1.20 9.99 7.73
C ALA A 149 0.84 10.02 6.24
N ASP A 150 1.35 9.10 5.44
CA ASP A 150 1.06 9.02 4.02
C ASP A 150 0.79 7.57 3.64
N TRP A 151 -0.15 7.37 2.70
CA TRP A 151 -0.43 6.08 2.07
C TRP A 151 -0.69 6.29 0.58
N TYR A 152 -0.24 5.33 -0.21
CA TYR A 152 -0.31 5.40 -1.66
C TYR A 152 -0.83 4.09 -2.24
N PHE A 153 -1.73 4.20 -3.20
CA PHE A 153 -2.23 3.09 -4.02
C PHE A 153 -2.02 3.47 -5.47
N ALA A 154 -1.26 2.69 -6.22
CA ALA A 154 -0.92 3.05 -7.59
C ALA A 154 -1.97 2.64 -8.62
N SER A 155 -2.90 1.76 -8.25
CA SER A 155 -3.95 1.27 -9.16
C SER A 155 -5.32 1.32 -8.50
N GLY A 156 -6.36 1.30 -9.30
CA GLY A 156 -7.77 1.26 -8.98
C GLY A 156 -8.58 1.62 -10.20
N SER A 157 -9.89 1.35 -10.19
CA SER A 157 -10.81 1.74 -11.25
C SER A 157 -12.19 2.08 -10.67
N THR A 158 -12.81 3.07 -11.26
CA THR A 158 -14.19 3.46 -10.97
C THR A 158 -15.09 3.38 -12.19
N GLU A 159 -14.67 2.62 -13.22
CA GLU A 159 -15.50 2.33 -14.40
C GLU A 159 -16.79 1.59 -14.01
N PRO A 160 -17.84 1.66 -14.83
CA PRO A 160 -19.07 0.93 -14.57
C PRO A 160 -18.84 -0.55 -14.30
N GLY A 161 -19.36 -1.03 -13.15
CA GLY A 161 -19.14 -2.40 -12.67
C GLY A 161 -17.93 -2.56 -11.73
N HIS A 162 -17.18 -1.49 -11.46
CA HIS A 162 -16.17 -1.44 -10.42
C HIS A 162 -16.68 -0.67 -9.21
N THR A 163 -16.32 -1.13 -8.01
CA THR A 163 -16.45 -0.36 -6.78
C THR A 163 -15.09 -0.21 -6.13
N MET A 164 -14.80 0.97 -5.62
CA MET A 164 -13.55 1.29 -4.97
C MET A 164 -13.84 1.89 -3.61
N THR A 165 -13.43 1.20 -2.56
CA THR A 165 -13.69 1.56 -1.16
C THR A 165 -12.36 1.75 -0.44
N LEU A 166 -12.17 2.90 0.20
CA LEU A 166 -11.02 3.21 1.03
C LEU A 166 -11.40 3.14 2.50
N SER A 167 -10.66 2.37 3.28
CA SER A 167 -10.80 2.24 4.72
C SER A 167 -9.65 2.95 5.42
N LEU A 168 -9.96 3.90 6.30
CA LEU A 168 -9.01 4.68 7.08
C LEU A 168 -9.17 4.31 8.55
N PHE A 169 -8.22 3.59 9.11
CA PHE A 169 -8.22 3.14 10.50
C PHE A 169 -7.25 3.95 11.34
N ASN A 170 -7.76 4.58 12.37
CA ASN A 170 -6.97 5.31 13.36
C ASN A 170 -6.94 4.50 14.68
N PRO A 171 -5.87 3.74 14.95
CA PRO A 171 -5.75 2.96 16.18
C PRO A 171 -5.20 3.79 17.36
N THR A 172 -5.16 5.12 17.26
CA THR A 172 -4.60 5.99 18.27
C THR A 172 -5.70 6.72 19.06
N ALA A 173 -5.39 7.15 20.29
CA ALA A 173 -6.32 7.87 21.16
C ALA A 173 -6.57 9.34 20.77
N ALA A 174 -5.98 9.81 19.67
CA ALA A 174 -6.17 11.17 19.14
C ALA A 174 -6.83 11.09 17.74
N THR A 175 -7.77 12.00 17.48
CA THR A 175 -8.39 12.12 16.17
C THR A 175 -7.35 12.42 15.07
N ALA A 176 -7.47 11.77 13.92
CA ALA A 176 -6.71 12.09 12.73
C ALA A 176 -7.55 12.90 11.74
N VAL A 177 -6.86 13.71 10.91
CA VAL A 177 -7.46 14.49 9.83
C VAL A 177 -6.69 14.18 8.55
N VAL A 178 -7.41 13.79 7.50
CA VAL A 178 -6.85 13.20 6.29
C VAL A 178 -7.35 13.94 5.06
N ASP A 179 -6.47 14.14 4.08
CA ASP A 179 -6.81 14.56 2.72
C ASP A 179 -6.63 13.40 1.77
N LEU A 180 -7.54 13.30 0.81
CA LEU A 180 -7.47 12.31 -0.27
C LEU A 180 -7.36 13.04 -1.61
N SER A 181 -6.39 12.63 -2.43
CA SER A 181 -6.23 13.07 -3.80
C SER A 181 -6.22 11.86 -4.73
N PHE A 182 -6.80 12.00 -5.90
CA PHE A 182 -6.94 10.92 -6.88
C PHE A 182 -6.27 11.32 -8.19
N LEU A 183 -5.30 10.52 -8.62
CA LEU A 183 -4.61 10.73 -9.88
C LEU A 183 -5.31 9.88 -10.95
N THR A 184 -5.95 10.56 -11.89
CA THR A 184 -6.73 9.94 -12.96
C THR A 184 -6.08 10.20 -14.33
N PRO A 185 -6.51 9.54 -15.42
CA PRO A 185 -6.07 9.86 -16.76
C PRO A 185 -6.36 11.31 -17.19
N HIS A 186 -7.31 11.97 -16.53
CA HIS A 186 -7.73 13.34 -16.81
C HIS A 186 -7.03 14.39 -15.93
N GLY A 187 -6.19 13.96 -14.99
CA GLY A 187 -5.47 14.82 -14.05
C GLY A 187 -5.78 14.47 -12.59
N VAL A 188 -5.42 15.39 -11.70
CA VAL A 188 -5.67 15.23 -10.26
C VAL A 188 -7.09 15.65 -9.95
N GLU A 189 -7.82 14.79 -9.24
CA GLU A 189 -9.14 15.08 -8.70
C GLU A 189 -9.06 15.15 -7.16
N GLU A 190 -9.54 16.26 -6.60
CA GLU A 190 -9.59 16.54 -5.16
C GLU A 190 -10.99 17.00 -4.78
N PRO A 191 -11.98 16.09 -4.72
CA PRO A 191 -13.33 16.46 -4.35
C PRO A 191 -13.35 17.05 -2.94
N GLN A 192 -14.03 18.18 -2.73
CA GLN A 192 -14.05 18.92 -1.47
C GLN A 192 -14.47 18.06 -0.25
N LEU A 193 -15.27 17.02 -0.45
CA LEU A 193 -15.66 16.09 0.60
C LEU A 193 -14.46 15.35 1.21
N PHE A 194 -13.41 15.16 0.43
CA PHE A 194 -12.21 14.43 0.83
C PHE A 194 -11.08 15.34 1.34
N GLU A 195 -11.37 16.62 1.51
CA GLU A 195 -10.50 17.55 2.24
C GLU A 195 -10.84 17.55 3.74
N GLY A 196 -9.89 17.18 4.57
CA GLY A 196 -10.06 17.17 6.02
C GLY A 196 -11.02 16.09 6.53
N VAL A 197 -11.01 14.91 5.92
CA VAL A 197 -11.76 13.74 6.41
C VAL A 197 -11.34 13.44 7.84
N VAL A 198 -12.32 13.38 8.74
CA VAL A 198 -12.07 13.13 10.16
C VAL A 198 -12.11 11.62 10.42
N VAL A 199 -11.01 11.08 10.93
CA VAL A 199 -10.94 9.69 11.41
C VAL A 199 -10.88 9.72 12.94
N PRO A 200 -11.96 9.35 13.64
CA PRO A 200 -12.02 9.42 15.09
C PRO A 200 -10.89 8.66 15.79
N ALA A 201 -10.59 9.02 17.03
CA ALA A 201 -9.73 8.24 17.90
C ALA A 201 -10.26 6.81 18.03
N ASP A 202 -9.37 5.80 17.98
CA ASP A 202 -9.73 4.38 18.02
C ASP A 202 -10.88 4.03 17.04
N GLY A 203 -10.92 4.69 15.85
CA GLY A 203 -12.04 4.69 14.93
C GLY A 203 -11.70 4.27 13.52
N LEU A 204 -12.73 3.92 12.77
CA LEU A 204 -12.72 3.54 11.35
C LEU A 204 -13.61 4.49 10.55
N THR A 205 -13.06 5.06 9.47
CA THR A 205 -13.80 5.82 8.47
C THR A 205 -13.69 5.09 7.13
N VAL A 206 -14.79 4.96 6.41
CA VAL A 206 -14.87 4.21 5.15
C VAL A 206 -15.47 5.11 4.07
N GLU A 207 -14.74 5.27 2.97
CA GLU A 207 -15.09 6.15 1.87
C GLU A 207 -15.33 5.36 0.58
N GLN A 208 -16.46 5.64 -0.08
CA GLN A 208 -16.81 5.07 -1.39
C GLN A 208 -16.31 6.01 -2.48
N ILE A 209 -15.15 5.71 -3.04
CA ILE A 209 -14.46 6.62 -3.97
C ILE A 209 -15.24 6.80 -5.27
N GLY A 210 -15.77 5.72 -5.85
CA GLY A 210 -16.51 5.75 -7.11
C GLY A 210 -17.80 6.59 -7.09
N ALA A 211 -18.27 7.03 -5.91
CA ALA A 211 -19.40 7.95 -5.82
C ALA A 211 -19.03 9.38 -6.24
N TYR A 212 -17.76 9.75 -6.21
CA TYR A 212 -17.27 11.11 -6.44
C TYR A 212 -16.23 11.20 -7.56
N VAL A 213 -15.37 10.20 -7.69
CA VAL A 213 -14.41 10.03 -8.78
C VAL A 213 -14.99 8.96 -9.71
N GLN A 214 -15.72 9.37 -10.74
CA GLN A 214 -16.55 8.48 -11.55
C GLN A 214 -15.91 8.16 -12.90
N ASP A 215 -16.21 6.98 -13.42
CA ASP A 215 -15.90 6.56 -14.80
C ASP A 215 -14.41 6.66 -15.17
N GLN A 216 -13.52 6.40 -14.20
CA GLN A 216 -12.09 6.42 -14.41
C GLN A 216 -11.55 5.01 -14.62
N SER A 217 -10.87 4.79 -15.74
CA SER A 217 -10.23 3.50 -16.07
C SER A 217 -8.95 3.24 -15.23
N SER A 218 -8.41 4.28 -14.63
CA SER A 218 -7.28 4.18 -13.70
C SER A 218 -7.40 5.27 -12.65
N VAL A 219 -7.30 4.89 -11.39
CA VAL A 219 -7.26 5.79 -10.23
C VAL A 219 -6.11 5.39 -9.35
N SER A 220 -5.17 6.32 -9.11
CA SER A 220 -4.21 6.16 -8.02
C SER A 220 -4.65 7.01 -6.85
N THR A 221 -4.68 6.44 -5.65
CA THR A 221 -5.11 7.15 -4.44
C THR A 221 -3.90 7.60 -3.64
N VAL A 222 -3.91 8.86 -3.22
CA VAL A 222 -2.95 9.46 -2.29
C VAL A 222 -3.70 9.86 -1.04
N VAL A 223 -3.27 9.31 0.10
CA VAL A 223 -3.79 9.64 1.43
C VAL A 223 -2.72 10.46 2.15
N HIS A 224 -3.03 11.69 2.52
CA HIS A 224 -2.15 12.55 3.29
C HIS A 224 -2.79 12.91 4.63
N VAL A 225 -2.11 12.62 5.74
CA VAL A 225 -2.62 12.87 7.08
C VAL A 225 -2.09 14.20 7.60
N ARG A 226 -2.94 15.23 7.65
CA ARG A 226 -2.60 16.56 8.20
C ARG A 226 -2.26 16.49 9.68
N THR A 227 -2.98 15.64 10.41
CA THR A 227 -2.84 15.51 11.88
C THR A 227 -3.11 14.07 12.27
N GLY A 228 -2.32 13.53 13.19
CA GLY A 228 -2.42 12.15 13.62
C GLY A 228 -1.72 11.18 12.69
N ARG A 229 -2.15 9.93 12.69
CA ARG A 229 -1.68 8.84 11.83
C ARG A 229 -2.79 7.83 11.63
N VAL A 230 -2.82 7.18 10.47
CA VAL A 230 -3.80 6.14 10.16
C VAL A 230 -3.12 4.92 9.54
N VAL A 231 -3.89 3.87 9.36
CA VAL A 231 -3.64 2.77 8.40
C VAL A 231 -4.69 2.88 7.31
N ALA A 232 -4.31 2.69 6.07
CA ALA A 232 -5.21 2.74 4.93
C ALA A 232 -5.17 1.45 4.13
N ASP A 233 -6.35 0.86 3.92
CA ASP A 233 -6.58 -0.28 3.03
C ASP A 233 -7.56 0.12 1.93
N GLU A 234 -7.35 -0.40 0.74
CA GLU A 234 -8.25 -0.23 -0.39
C GLU A 234 -8.83 -1.56 -0.82
N LEU A 235 -10.15 -1.60 -0.92
CA LEU A 235 -10.90 -2.72 -1.46
C LEU A 235 -11.51 -2.32 -2.80
N GLU A 236 -11.19 -3.04 -3.85
CA GLU A 236 -11.81 -2.93 -5.16
C GLU A 236 -12.58 -4.21 -5.46
N THR A 237 -13.83 -4.08 -5.95
CA THR A 237 -14.57 -5.18 -6.56
C THR A 237 -14.85 -4.87 -8.01
N ALA A 238 -14.81 -5.88 -8.85
CA ALA A 238 -15.14 -5.78 -10.26
C ALA A 238 -16.22 -6.82 -10.61
N ALA A 239 -17.26 -6.39 -11.30
CA ALA A 239 -18.32 -7.23 -11.85
C ALA A 239 -18.76 -6.66 -13.20
N ALA A 240 -17.84 -6.69 -14.19
CA ALA A 240 -18.06 -6.10 -15.50
C ALA A 240 -17.52 -6.99 -16.63
N GLY A 241 -18.14 -6.97 -17.78
CA GLY A 241 -17.66 -7.66 -18.98
C GLY A 241 -17.53 -9.19 -18.83
N GLY A 242 -18.22 -9.79 -17.86
CA GLY A 242 -18.13 -11.23 -17.56
C GLY A 242 -16.91 -11.60 -16.71
N VAL A 243 -16.16 -10.62 -16.20
CA VAL A 243 -15.10 -10.79 -15.20
C VAL A 243 -15.62 -10.32 -13.85
N SER A 244 -15.43 -11.10 -12.80
CA SER A 244 -15.70 -10.68 -11.44
C SER A 244 -14.45 -10.91 -10.59
N GLY A 245 -14.34 -10.14 -9.51
CA GLY A 245 -13.20 -10.28 -8.62
C GLY A 245 -13.20 -9.28 -7.49
N VAL A 246 -12.36 -9.56 -6.51
CA VAL A 246 -12.10 -8.69 -5.37
C VAL A 246 -10.61 -8.52 -5.20
N SER A 247 -10.18 -7.30 -4.91
CA SER A 247 -8.78 -6.96 -4.61
C SER A 247 -8.73 -6.15 -3.33
N LEU A 248 -8.08 -6.70 -2.31
CA LEU A 248 -7.76 -6.00 -1.06
C LEU A 248 -6.28 -5.65 -1.06
N ARG A 249 -5.94 -4.43 -0.72
CA ARG A 249 -4.57 -3.93 -0.68
C ARG A 249 -4.33 -3.08 0.56
N LEU A 250 -3.20 -3.30 1.21
CA LEU A 250 -2.63 -2.33 2.14
C LEU A 250 -1.91 -1.26 1.32
N GLY A 251 -2.11 0.01 1.64
CA GLY A 251 -1.39 1.09 0.99
C GLY A 251 0.12 1.03 1.26
N GLU A 252 0.91 1.60 0.36
CA GLU A 252 2.33 1.82 0.56
C GLU A 252 2.55 3.09 1.36
N ALA A 253 3.26 3.00 2.49
CA ALA A 253 3.49 4.15 3.38
C ALA A 253 4.58 5.11 2.89
N GLN A 254 5.29 4.74 1.81
CA GLN A 254 6.38 5.54 1.25
C GLN A 254 6.61 5.21 -0.21
N THR A 255 7.12 6.17 -0.95
CA THR A 255 7.60 5.94 -2.31
C THR A 255 8.99 5.30 -2.29
N ALA A 256 9.32 4.51 -3.32
CA ALA A 256 10.65 3.95 -3.50
C ALA A 256 11.18 4.18 -4.92
N ARG A 257 12.50 4.12 -5.08
CA ARG A 257 13.16 4.24 -6.40
C ARG A 257 13.29 2.93 -7.13
N VAL A 258 13.18 1.82 -6.43
CA VAL A 258 13.28 0.46 -6.99
C VAL A 258 12.13 -0.36 -6.46
N TRP A 259 11.41 -0.99 -7.38
CA TRP A 259 10.32 -1.92 -7.09
C TRP A 259 10.54 -3.23 -7.83
N VAL A 260 10.20 -4.34 -7.19
CA VAL A 260 10.36 -5.69 -7.74
C VAL A 260 9.02 -6.42 -7.73
N LEU A 261 8.70 -7.01 -8.86
CA LEU A 261 7.59 -7.95 -9.03
C LEU A 261 8.20 -9.28 -9.45
N PRO A 262 8.35 -10.24 -8.52
CA PRO A 262 9.20 -11.41 -8.73
C PRO A 262 8.68 -12.38 -9.80
N ARG A 263 7.37 -12.51 -9.96
CA ARG A 263 6.77 -13.38 -10.96
C ARG A 263 5.46 -12.80 -11.47
N SER A 264 5.33 -12.76 -12.77
CA SER A 264 4.10 -12.47 -13.50
C SER A 264 3.91 -13.50 -14.59
N VAL A 265 2.69 -13.74 -15.01
CA VAL A 265 2.35 -14.55 -16.18
C VAL A 265 1.22 -13.82 -16.88
N ASP A 266 1.37 -13.62 -18.18
CA ASP A 266 0.24 -13.17 -18.99
C ASP A 266 -0.81 -14.30 -19.05
N PRO A 267 -2.06 -14.06 -18.57
CA PRO A 267 -3.06 -15.12 -18.44
C PRO A 267 -3.62 -15.62 -19.78
N GLY A 268 -3.20 -15.03 -20.90
CA GLY A 268 -3.71 -15.38 -22.24
C GLY A 268 -5.14 -14.94 -22.47
N GLY A 269 -5.33 -13.90 -23.27
CA GLY A 269 -6.63 -13.28 -23.54
C GLY A 269 -7.21 -12.44 -22.39
N GLY A 270 -6.49 -12.35 -21.27
CA GLY A 270 -6.75 -11.40 -20.19
C GLY A 270 -5.82 -10.19 -20.27
N THR A 271 -5.75 -9.42 -19.21
CA THR A 271 -4.88 -8.24 -19.11
C THR A 271 -3.93 -8.35 -17.90
N THR A 272 -2.71 -7.87 -18.08
CA THR A 272 -1.76 -7.63 -16.98
C THR A 272 -1.26 -6.21 -17.11
N THR A 273 -1.55 -5.38 -16.13
CA THR A 273 -1.16 -3.97 -16.11
C THR A 273 -0.14 -3.71 -15.00
N LEU A 274 0.77 -2.78 -15.25
CA LEU A 274 1.63 -2.19 -14.24
C LEU A 274 1.23 -0.72 -14.10
N SER A 275 0.72 -0.35 -12.94
CA SER A 275 0.40 1.03 -12.60
C SER A 275 1.56 1.61 -11.82
N ILE A 276 2.14 2.69 -12.32
CA ILE A 276 3.30 3.35 -11.75
C ILE A 276 2.91 4.79 -11.43
N CYS A 277 2.71 5.07 -10.16
CA CYS A 277 2.24 6.35 -9.65
C CYS A 277 3.41 7.22 -9.19
N ASN A 278 3.48 8.45 -9.69
CA ASN A 278 4.33 9.51 -9.18
C ASN A 278 3.49 10.47 -8.33
N PRO A 279 3.43 10.32 -7.01
CA PRO A 279 2.64 11.21 -6.17
C PRO A 279 3.32 12.55 -5.88
N THR A 280 4.56 12.75 -6.32
CA THR A 280 5.31 13.99 -6.09
C THR A 280 4.92 15.08 -7.09
N LEU A 281 5.26 16.33 -6.80
CA LEU A 281 5.01 17.48 -7.71
C LEU A 281 6.01 17.57 -8.86
N LEU A 282 7.13 16.85 -8.79
CA LEU A 282 8.21 16.94 -9.77
C LEU A 282 8.17 15.75 -10.74
N PRO A 283 8.57 15.95 -12.01
CA PRO A 283 8.68 14.86 -12.95
C PRO A 283 9.72 13.83 -12.52
N VAL A 284 9.42 12.54 -12.76
CA VAL A 284 10.34 11.42 -12.53
C VAL A 284 10.51 10.61 -13.80
N ARG A 285 11.73 10.17 -14.09
CA ARG A 285 11.99 9.22 -15.17
C ARG A 285 11.87 7.81 -14.64
N VAL A 286 11.05 6.99 -15.28
CA VAL A 286 10.82 5.58 -14.94
C VAL A 286 11.36 4.68 -16.03
N VAL A 287 11.98 3.56 -15.62
CA VAL A 287 12.44 2.48 -16.49
C VAL A 287 11.93 1.15 -15.96
N VAL A 288 11.15 0.45 -16.77
CA VAL A 288 10.62 -0.89 -16.47
C VAL A 288 11.47 -1.93 -17.23
N ARG A 289 12.13 -2.82 -16.48
CA ARG A 289 12.92 -3.91 -17.01
C ARG A 289 12.18 -5.23 -16.77
N VAL A 290 11.89 -5.91 -17.86
CA VAL A 290 11.25 -7.23 -17.84
C VAL A 290 12.31 -8.28 -18.17
N ARG A 291 12.32 -9.37 -17.40
CA ARG A 291 13.21 -10.52 -17.61
C ARG A 291 12.39 -11.78 -17.83
N LEU A 292 12.50 -12.33 -19.00
CA LEU A 292 11.95 -13.64 -19.40
C LEU A 292 12.94 -14.76 -19.04
N PRO A 293 12.51 -16.04 -19.01
CA PRO A 293 13.43 -17.18 -18.93
C PRO A 293 14.48 -17.20 -20.03
N SER A 294 14.14 -16.70 -21.22
CA SER A 294 15.04 -16.56 -22.37
C SER A 294 16.02 -15.38 -22.26
N GLY A 295 15.88 -14.53 -21.26
CA GLY A 295 16.72 -13.35 -21.03
C GLY A 295 15.94 -12.03 -20.92
N PRO A 296 16.64 -10.92 -20.78
CA PRO A 296 16.01 -9.60 -20.68
C PRO A 296 15.45 -9.14 -22.03
N VAL A 297 14.33 -8.43 -22.02
CA VAL A 297 13.81 -7.72 -23.19
C VAL A 297 14.22 -6.24 -23.15
N ALA A 298 14.08 -5.55 -24.29
CA ALA A 298 14.31 -4.12 -24.34
C ALA A 298 13.42 -3.39 -23.31
N PRO A 299 13.96 -2.49 -22.48
CA PRO A 299 13.20 -1.85 -21.41
C PRO A 299 12.10 -0.95 -21.96
N PHE A 300 11.08 -0.72 -21.16
CA PHE A 300 10.10 0.35 -21.34
C PHE A 300 10.53 1.55 -20.52
N SER A 301 10.32 2.76 -21.00
CA SER A 301 10.68 3.97 -20.26
C SER A 301 9.72 5.10 -20.53
N GLU A 302 9.40 5.85 -19.47
CA GLU A 302 8.50 7.01 -19.51
C GLU A 302 9.03 8.11 -18.58
N THR A 303 8.64 9.34 -18.87
CA THR A 303 8.84 10.48 -17.94
C THR A 303 7.48 10.87 -17.41
N LEU A 304 7.18 10.45 -16.18
CA LEU A 304 5.94 10.79 -15.52
C LEU A 304 6.01 12.23 -15.01
N LEU A 305 5.00 12.98 -15.34
CA LEU A 305 4.79 14.31 -14.73
C LEU A 305 4.56 14.17 -13.22
N GLY A 306 4.66 15.28 -12.51
CA GLY A 306 4.24 15.30 -11.11
C GLY A 306 2.76 14.98 -11.00
N GLN A 307 2.38 14.23 -9.98
CA GLN A 307 1.01 13.81 -9.68
C GLN A 307 0.34 13.12 -10.89
N SER A 308 1.01 12.13 -11.46
CA SER A 308 0.48 11.35 -12.58
C SER A 308 0.80 9.86 -12.46
N THR A 309 0.03 9.05 -13.18
CA THR A 309 0.20 7.60 -13.21
C THR A 309 0.43 7.12 -14.63
N TRP A 310 1.40 6.25 -14.80
CA TRP A 310 1.61 5.52 -16.04
C TRP A 310 1.09 4.10 -15.89
N VAL A 311 0.12 3.74 -16.72
CA VAL A 311 -0.40 2.38 -16.82
C VAL A 311 0.24 1.72 -18.03
N LEU A 312 1.14 0.75 -17.78
CA LEU A 312 1.74 -0.09 -18.81
C LEU A 312 0.96 -1.40 -18.92
N ASP A 313 0.19 -1.56 -20.00
CA ASP A 313 -0.42 -2.84 -20.33
C ASP A 313 0.67 -3.81 -20.82
N ALA A 314 1.08 -4.73 -19.95
CA ALA A 314 2.11 -5.71 -20.24
C ALA A 314 1.62 -6.80 -21.23
N SER A 315 0.32 -7.11 -21.21
CA SER A 315 -0.28 -8.11 -22.10
C SER A 315 -0.37 -7.64 -23.56
N ALA A 316 -0.45 -6.34 -23.78
CA ALA A 316 -0.41 -5.74 -25.12
C ALA A 316 1.02 -5.62 -25.69
N GLN A 317 2.05 -5.96 -24.93
CA GLN A 317 3.43 -5.79 -25.35
C GLN A 317 3.96 -7.02 -26.10
N THR A 318 4.22 -6.88 -27.39
CA THR A 318 4.77 -7.96 -28.24
C THR A 318 6.12 -8.53 -27.77
N ARG A 319 6.84 -7.80 -26.90
CA ARG A 319 8.09 -8.24 -26.27
C ARG A 319 7.86 -9.21 -25.10
N ILE A 320 6.64 -9.33 -24.61
CA ILE A 320 6.26 -10.21 -23.50
C ILE A 320 5.32 -11.28 -24.06
N PRO A 321 5.83 -12.49 -24.34
CA PRO A 321 5.01 -13.55 -24.94
C PRO A 321 3.93 -14.03 -23.96
N THR A 322 2.75 -14.28 -24.48
CA THR A 322 1.61 -14.84 -23.73
C THR A 322 1.96 -16.19 -23.11
N GLY A 323 1.53 -16.42 -21.89
CA GLY A 323 1.76 -17.68 -21.15
C GLY A 323 3.18 -17.87 -20.62
N VAL A 324 4.09 -16.94 -20.88
CA VAL A 324 5.47 -17.01 -20.37
C VAL A 324 5.57 -16.27 -19.06
N SER A 325 6.18 -16.90 -18.05
CA SER A 325 6.44 -16.22 -16.78
C SER A 325 7.61 -15.24 -16.91
N TYR A 326 7.52 -14.11 -16.23
CA TYR A 326 8.55 -13.08 -16.23
C TYR A 326 8.65 -12.40 -14.86
N SER A 327 9.76 -11.75 -14.62
CA SER A 327 9.94 -10.83 -13.49
C SER A 327 10.09 -9.41 -14.00
N THR A 328 9.70 -8.45 -13.14
CA THR A 328 9.78 -7.04 -13.49
C THR A 328 10.52 -6.28 -12.40
N VAL A 329 11.39 -5.37 -12.83
CA VAL A 329 12.03 -4.38 -11.97
C VAL A 329 11.71 -2.99 -12.51
N VAL A 330 11.10 -2.16 -11.67
CA VAL A 330 10.83 -0.76 -11.97
C VAL A 330 11.86 0.09 -11.25
N ARG A 331 12.52 1.00 -11.96
CA ARG A 331 13.45 1.97 -11.41
C ARG A 331 13.03 3.38 -11.75
N SER A 332 13.06 4.27 -10.78
CA SER A 332 12.82 5.70 -10.99
C SER A 332 14.07 6.52 -10.67
N SER A 333 14.19 7.66 -11.34
CA SER A 333 15.22 8.67 -11.07
C SER A 333 14.58 10.05 -11.02
N GLY A 334 15.11 10.90 -10.14
CA GLY A 334 14.51 12.23 -9.84
C GLY A 334 13.56 12.21 -8.65
N GLY A 335 12.94 11.06 -8.32
CA GLY A 335 12.01 10.86 -7.20
C GLY A 335 11.64 9.40 -7.02
N GLY A 336 10.96 9.08 -5.92
CA GLY A 336 10.33 7.78 -5.71
C GLY A 336 8.98 7.70 -6.38
N VAL A 337 8.55 6.48 -6.68
CA VAL A 337 7.22 6.13 -7.22
C VAL A 337 6.59 5.04 -6.37
N VAL A 338 5.32 4.71 -6.63
CA VAL A 338 4.64 3.52 -6.12
C VAL A 338 4.20 2.66 -7.29
N VAL A 339 4.23 1.34 -7.12
CA VAL A 339 3.98 0.40 -8.22
C VAL A 339 3.04 -0.70 -7.79
N ASP A 340 1.96 -0.89 -8.54
CA ASP A 340 1.03 -2.01 -8.42
C ASP A 340 0.96 -2.79 -9.72
N ARG A 341 0.55 -4.06 -9.63
CA ARG A 341 0.22 -4.91 -10.77
C ARG A 341 -1.23 -5.35 -10.67
N GLY A 342 -2.02 -5.01 -11.68
CA GLY A 342 -3.36 -5.55 -11.90
C GLY A 342 -3.32 -6.77 -12.83
N VAL A 343 -4.19 -7.74 -12.57
CA VAL A 343 -4.40 -8.90 -13.45
C VAL A 343 -5.89 -9.14 -13.57
N ALA A 344 -6.38 -9.21 -14.80
CA ALA A 344 -7.71 -9.69 -15.09
C ALA A 344 -7.61 -10.85 -16.08
N THR A 345 -8.21 -11.98 -15.76
CA THR A 345 -8.27 -13.13 -16.70
C THR A 345 -9.30 -12.86 -17.79
N ALA A 346 -9.21 -13.61 -18.90
CA ALA A 346 -10.21 -13.50 -19.97
C ALA A 346 -11.63 -13.79 -19.44
N ALA A 347 -12.62 -13.08 -19.92
CA ALA A 347 -14.04 -13.36 -19.63
C ALA A 347 -14.47 -14.77 -20.05
N SER A 348 -13.75 -15.37 -21.01
CA SER A 348 -13.95 -16.77 -21.47
C SER A 348 -13.22 -17.80 -20.58
N ALA A 349 -12.45 -17.39 -19.58
CA ALA A 349 -11.78 -18.31 -18.66
C ALA A 349 -12.83 -19.11 -17.85
N PRO A 350 -12.48 -20.35 -17.39
CA PRO A 350 -13.40 -21.15 -16.57
C PRO A 350 -13.80 -20.46 -15.25
N ALA A 351 -12.94 -19.57 -14.75
CA ALA A 351 -13.21 -18.71 -13.57
C ALA A 351 -12.61 -17.33 -13.88
N PRO A 352 -13.37 -16.45 -14.55
CA PRO A 352 -12.90 -15.10 -14.82
C PRO A 352 -12.66 -14.33 -13.52
N GLN A 353 -11.47 -13.79 -13.33
CA GLN A 353 -11.04 -13.18 -12.08
C GLN A 353 -10.32 -11.86 -12.34
N PHE A 354 -10.44 -10.96 -11.37
CA PHE A 354 -9.70 -9.72 -11.26
C PHE A 354 -8.96 -9.69 -9.92
N GLY A 355 -7.82 -9.06 -9.89
CA GLY A 355 -7.07 -8.83 -8.67
C GLY A 355 -5.88 -7.91 -8.90
N ALA A 356 -5.42 -7.26 -7.85
CA ALA A 356 -4.23 -6.43 -7.89
C ALA A 356 -3.31 -6.74 -6.69
N VAL A 357 -2.01 -6.52 -6.88
CA VAL A 357 -1.00 -6.69 -5.83
C VAL A 357 0.01 -5.56 -5.92
N SER A 358 0.45 -5.06 -4.77
CA SER A 358 1.55 -4.11 -4.71
C SER A 358 2.89 -4.78 -5.01
N ALA A 359 3.79 -4.05 -5.65
CA ALA A 359 5.17 -4.46 -5.82
C ALA A 359 5.91 -4.42 -4.48
N VAL A 360 7.06 -5.05 -4.41
CA VAL A 360 7.92 -5.02 -3.22
C VAL A 360 8.99 -3.94 -3.41
N PRO A 361 9.09 -2.95 -2.51
CA PRO A 361 10.17 -1.98 -2.57
C PRO A 361 11.50 -2.66 -2.28
N ALA A 362 12.55 -2.25 -2.98
CA ALA A 362 13.90 -2.78 -2.79
C ALA A 362 14.91 -1.63 -2.63
N ASP A 363 15.95 -1.90 -1.86
CA ASP A 363 17.08 -0.98 -1.77
C ASP A 363 17.77 -0.86 -3.14
N ASP A 364 18.24 0.35 -3.47
CA ASP A 364 19.01 0.57 -4.68
C ASP A 364 20.42 -0.03 -4.51
N VAL A 365 20.49 -1.35 -4.60
CA VAL A 365 21.77 -2.05 -4.71
C VAL A 365 22.31 -1.69 -6.10
N GLY A 366 23.31 -0.82 -6.11
CA GLY A 366 23.96 -0.35 -7.31
C GLY A 366 24.27 -1.51 -8.27
N SER A 367 23.85 -1.33 -9.51
CA SER A 367 24.09 -2.25 -10.63
C SER A 367 25.54 -2.31 -10.99
#